data_b957be3fca91dad7785571b9a201ff32
#
_entry.id   b957be3fca91dad7785571b9a201ff32
#
_cell.length_a   1.000
_cell.length_b   1.000
_cell.length_c   1.000
_cell.angle_alpha   90.00
_cell.angle_beta   90.00
_cell.angle_gamma   90.00
#
_symmetry.space_group_name_H-M   'P 1'
#
loop_
_entity.id
_entity.type
_entity.pdbx_description
1 polymer ?
#
loop_
_entity_poly.entity_id
_entity_poly.type
_entity_poly.pdbx_seq_one_letter_code
_entity_poly.pdbx_strand_id
1 'polypeptide(L)'
;DLAINDRTGILAIPELTKKCKNEECISLFRSFKSYRSGELLRNHEKVGMGNTLYIGSLKSEVYFCLYEKDYEQYVKLGIPLEEAETKNRFEIRLKNERAYLALIDFVKNRNIEKTAFSIINHYLRFADNDGSKQRSKWPTNERWLWFIGKNRQELRLTTEPQPYTIERTLNWLAHQVAPTLKMAMKLDQLQQTHHVRKMICLLYTSP
;
A
#
# COMPACT_ATOMS: atom_id res chain seq x y z
N ASP A 1 2.19 1.34 13.44
CA ASP A 1 2.31 0.14 12.59
C ASP A 1 1.80 -1.07 13.36
N LEU A 2 1.10 -1.97 12.66
CA LEU A 2 0.72 -3.27 13.19
C LEU A 2 1.55 -4.33 12.45
N ALA A 3 2.18 -5.24 13.19
CA ALA A 3 3.05 -6.26 12.62
C ALA A 3 2.56 -7.66 12.97
N ILE A 4 2.43 -8.51 11.96
CA ILE A 4 2.08 -9.92 12.08
C ILE A 4 3.30 -10.74 11.68
N ASN A 5 3.77 -11.59 12.59
CA ASN A 5 4.89 -12.48 12.36
C ASN A 5 4.39 -13.81 11.78
N ASP A 6 4.89 -14.17 10.62
CA ASP A 6 4.71 -15.50 10.05
C ASP A 6 5.94 -16.37 10.40
N ARG A 7 5.74 -17.29 11.34
CA ARG A 7 6.78 -18.22 11.79
C ARG A 7 6.92 -19.43 10.87
N THR A 8 5.90 -19.73 10.11
CA THR A 8 5.82 -20.95 9.30
C THR A 8 6.32 -20.77 7.86
N GLY A 9 6.51 -19.52 7.42
CA GLY A 9 6.89 -19.21 6.04
C GLY A 9 5.72 -19.32 5.05
N ILE A 10 4.48 -19.28 5.55
CA ILE A 10 3.29 -19.39 4.70
C ILE A 10 3.13 -18.20 3.75
N LEU A 11 3.62 -17.02 4.16
CA LEU A 11 3.68 -15.81 3.35
C LEU A 11 4.94 -15.80 2.46
N ALA A 12 5.16 -16.81 1.65
CA ALA A 12 6.32 -16.85 0.74
C ALA A 12 6.37 -15.58 -0.13
N ILE A 13 7.20 -14.59 0.27
CA ILE A 13 7.22 -13.24 -0.34
C ILE A 13 7.51 -13.28 -1.85
N PRO A 14 8.42 -14.13 -2.36
CA PRO A 14 8.62 -14.29 -3.80
C PRO A 14 7.34 -14.75 -4.55
N GLU A 15 6.58 -15.67 -3.97
CA GLU A 15 5.33 -16.17 -4.56
C GLU A 15 4.25 -15.09 -4.55
N LEU A 16 4.06 -14.37 -3.44
CA LEU A 16 3.13 -13.25 -3.36
C LEU A 16 3.51 -12.14 -4.35
N THR A 17 4.80 -11.88 -4.54
CA THR A 17 5.29 -10.95 -5.56
C THR A 17 4.91 -11.40 -6.97
N LYS A 18 5.04 -12.70 -7.27
CA LYS A 18 4.60 -13.28 -8.55
C LYS A 18 3.09 -13.13 -8.73
N LYS A 19 2.31 -13.38 -7.69
CA LYS A 19 0.85 -13.17 -7.72
C LYS A 19 0.47 -11.71 -8.01
N CYS A 20 1.17 -10.74 -7.42
CA CYS A 20 0.95 -9.33 -7.75
C CYS A 20 1.25 -9.02 -9.23
N LYS A 21 2.31 -9.59 -9.80
CA LYS A 21 2.67 -9.42 -11.22
C LYS A 21 1.66 -10.07 -12.16
N ASN A 22 1.05 -11.18 -11.74
CA ASN A 22 0.02 -11.91 -12.49
C ASN A 22 -1.39 -11.35 -12.26
N GLU A 23 -1.52 -10.21 -11.60
CA GLU A 23 -2.81 -9.62 -11.25
C GLU A 23 -3.68 -10.46 -10.31
N GLU A 24 -3.11 -11.44 -9.62
CA GLU A 24 -3.77 -12.32 -8.66
C GLU A 24 -3.85 -11.73 -7.24
N CYS A 25 -3.34 -10.52 -7.03
CA CYS A 25 -3.58 -9.71 -5.85
C CYS A 25 -4.81 -8.83 -6.09
N ILE A 26 -5.95 -9.22 -5.53
CA ILE A 26 -7.20 -8.44 -5.58
C ILE A 26 -7.12 -7.40 -4.46
N SER A 27 -6.96 -6.14 -4.82
CA SER A 27 -6.62 -5.09 -3.86
C SER A 27 -7.33 -3.78 -4.16
N LEU A 28 -7.65 -3.02 -3.11
CA LEU A 28 -8.05 -1.62 -3.21
C LEU A 28 -6.87 -0.69 -3.54
N PHE A 29 -5.64 -1.18 -3.37
CA PHE A 29 -4.45 -0.43 -3.77
C PHE A 29 -4.22 -0.53 -5.28
N ARG A 30 -3.77 0.56 -5.88
CA ARG A 30 -3.53 0.65 -7.33
C ARG A 30 -2.11 0.25 -7.75
N SER A 31 -1.21 0.07 -6.80
CA SER A 31 0.20 -0.19 -7.10
C SER A 31 0.84 -1.12 -6.08
N PHE A 32 1.85 -1.82 -6.53
CA PHE A 32 2.79 -2.55 -5.68
C PHE A 32 4.21 -2.29 -6.13
N LYS A 33 5.17 -2.49 -5.24
CA LYS A 33 6.60 -2.46 -5.53
C LYS A 33 7.28 -3.63 -4.85
N SER A 34 8.10 -4.35 -5.57
CA SER A 34 8.91 -5.42 -5.00
C SER A 34 10.39 -5.06 -5.12
N TYR A 35 11.13 -5.36 -4.07
CA TYR A 35 12.57 -5.23 -4.03
C TYR A 35 13.14 -6.58 -3.67
N ARG A 36 14.09 -7.04 -4.48
CA ARG A 36 15.02 -8.08 -4.08
C ARG A 36 16.22 -7.34 -3.52
N SER A 37 16.49 -7.51 -2.26
CA SER A 37 17.68 -6.95 -1.64
C SER A 37 18.90 -7.60 -2.28
N GLY A 38 19.99 -6.83 -2.39
CA GLY A 38 21.25 -7.30 -3.00
C GLY A 38 21.86 -8.49 -2.27
N GLU A 39 23.04 -8.87 -2.70
CA GLU A 39 23.85 -9.89 -2.05
C GLU A 39 24.87 -9.22 -1.11
N LEU A 40 24.99 -9.73 0.10
CA LEU A 40 26.05 -9.37 1.03
C LEU A 40 27.15 -10.43 0.99
N LEU A 41 28.40 -10.00 0.89
CA LEU A 41 29.54 -10.91 1.01
C LEU A 41 29.83 -11.14 2.51
N ARG A 42 29.61 -12.34 3.00
CA ARG A 42 29.89 -12.71 4.37
C ARG A 42 30.68 -14.02 4.40
N ASN A 43 31.82 -14.04 5.09
CA ASN A 43 32.72 -15.21 5.15
C ASN A 43 33.06 -15.80 3.77
N HIS A 44 33.32 -14.94 2.78
CA HIS A 44 33.59 -15.31 1.37
C HIS A 44 32.39 -15.91 0.60
N GLU A 45 31.19 -15.99 1.21
CA GLU A 45 29.97 -16.43 0.53
C GLU A 45 29.05 -15.26 0.23
N LYS A 46 28.38 -15.32 -0.93
CA LYS A 46 27.35 -14.37 -1.29
C LYS A 46 26.02 -14.80 -0.68
N VAL A 47 25.50 -14.00 0.25
CA VAL A 47 24.22 -14.25 0.89
C VAL A 47 23.21 -13.21 0.43
N GLY A 48 22.04 -13.67 -0.01
CA GLY A 48 20.92 -12.79 -0.34
C GLY A 48 20.42 -12.04 0.89
N MET A 49 20.00 -10.79 0.71
CA MET A 49 19.46 -9.94 1.80
C MET A 49 17.93 -10.06 1.96
N GLY A 50 17.31 -11.00 1.26
CA GLY A 50 15.87 -11.25 1.31
C GLY A 50 15.06 -10.40 0.33
N ASN A 51 13.75 -10.61 0.33
CA ASN A 51 12.79 -9.95 -0.52
C ASN A 51 11.84 -9.07 0.29
N THR A 52 11.40 -7.96 -0.32
CA THR A 52 10.40 -7.07 0.27
C THR A 52 9.35 -6.74 -0.78
N LEU A 53 8.08 -6.81 -0.38
CA LEU A 53 6.92 -6.46 -1.20
C LEU A 53 6.14 -5.33 -0.50
N TYR A 54 6.01 -4.20 -1.16
CA TYR A 54 5.12 -3.11 -0.74
C TYR A 54 3.86 -3.16 -1.59
N ILE A 55 2.69 -3.10 -0.94
CA ILE A 55 1.38 -3.02 -1.59
C ILE A 55 0.74 -1.70 -1.15
N GLY A 56 0.44 -0.85 -2.12
CA GLY A 56 0.04 0.53 -1.91
C GLY A 56 1.20 1.53 -2.05
N SER A 57 0.86 2.82 -2.06
CA SER A 57 1.83 3.90 -2.15
C SER A 57 2.43 4.21 -0.78
N LEU A 58 3.74 4.36 -0.69
CA LEU A 58 4.44 4.79 0.53
C LEU A 58 4.02 6.20 1.01
N LYS A 59 3.41 6.99 0.12
CA LYS A 59 2.84 8.30 0.43
C LYS A 59 1.40 8.23 0.96
N SER A 60 0.74 7.07 0.79
CA SER A 60 -0.63 6.84 1.28
C SER A 60 -0.68 6.74 2.80
N GLU A 61 -1.85 7.03 3.35
CA GLU A 61 -2.12 6.85 4.79
C GLU A 61 -2.20 5.38 5.19
N VAL A 62 -2.43 4.48 4.22
CA VAL A 62 -2.43 3.03 4.41
C VAL A 62 -1.59 2.39 3.31
N TYR A 63 -0.67 1.55 3.68
CA TYR A 63 0.03 0.63 2.78
C TYR A 63 0.57 -0.56 3.56
N PHE A 64 0.89 -1.63 2.87
CA PHE A 64 1.41 -2.84 3.46
C PHE A 64 2.87 -3.09 3.06
N CYS A 65 3.62 -3.64 3.99
CA CYS A 65 5.01 -4.03 3.78
C CYS A 65 5.17 -5.49 4.23
N LEU A 66 5.49 -6.36 3.30
CA LEU A 66 5.75 -7.77 3.53
C LEU A 66 7.23 -8.03 3.24
N TYR A 67 7.94 -8.70 4.14
CA TYR A 67 9.35 -8.99 3.92
C TYR A 67 9.83 -10.25 4.64
N GLU A 68 10.92 -10.83 4.13
CA GLU A 68 11.59 -11.97 4.71
C GLU A 68 12.36 -11.53 5.96
N LYS A 69 11.80 -11.80 7.13
CA LYS A 69 12.30 -11.33 8.43
C LYS A 69 13.54 -12.11 8.88
N ASP A 70 13.64 -13.38 8.51
CA ASP A 70 14.80 -14.22 8.79
C ASP A 70 16.07 -13.66 8.12
N TYR A 71 15.98 -13.23 6.86
CA TYR A 71 17.08 -12.55 6.17
C TYR A 71 17.45 -11.23 6.83
N GLU A 72 16.48 -10.44 7.28
CA GLU A 72 16.76 -9.21 8.02
C GLU A 72 17.52 -9.50 9.32
N GLN A 73 17.10 -10.54 10.08
CA GLN A 73 17.77 -10.96 11.31
C GLN A 73 19.17 -11.49 11.04
N TYR A 74 19.35 -12.28 9.97
CA TYR A 74 20.64 -12.75 9.54
C TYR A 74 21.60 -11.59 9.23
N VAL A 75 21.15 -10.61 8.45
CA VAL A 75 21.99 -9.47 8.04
C VAL A 75 22.32 -8.56 9.23
N LYS A 76 21.34 -8.24 10.09
CA LYS A 76 21.51 -7.29 11.17
C LYS A 76 22.14 -7.89 12.44
N LEU A 77 21.74 -9.12 12.77
CA LEU A 77 22.07 -9.74 14.06
C LEU A 77 22.98 -10.96 13.91
N GLY A 78 23.17 -11.46 12.70
CA GLY A 78 23.97 -12.65 12.44
C GLY A 78 23.28 -13.97 12.82
N ILE A 79 21.96 -13.95 13.07
CA ILE A 79 21.18 -15.14 13.39
C ILE A 79 21.08 -16.03 12.16
N PRO A 80 21.49 -17.32 12.20
CA PRO A 80 21.32 -18.24 11.08
C PRO A 80 19.86 -18.33 10.63
N LEU A 81 19.62 -18.51 9.32
CA LEU A 81 18.26 -18.56 8.76
C LEU A 81 17.43 -19.70 9.37
N GLU A 82 18.07 -20.81 9.73
CA GLU A 82 17.44 -21.98 10.34
C GLU A 82 16.99 -21.70 11.78
N GLU A 83 17.71 -20.83 12.49
CA GLU A 83 17.45 -20.47 13.89
C GLU A 83 16.46 -19.31 14.02
N ALA A 84 16.15 -18.62 12.93
CA ALA A 84 15.22 -17.50 12.93
C ALA A 84 13.78 -17.98 13.21
N GLU A 85 13.22 -17.57 14.35
CA GLU A 85 11.84 -17.91 14.75
C GLU A 85 10.78 -17.36 13.81
N THR A 86 11.05 -16.23 13.19
CA THR A 86 10.11 -15.55 12.27
C THR A 86 10.66 -15.59 10.87
N LYS A 87 9.97 -16.26 9.96
CA LYS A 87 10.37 -16.35 8.56
C LYS A 87 9.99 -15.09 7.79
N ASN A 88 8.73 -14.69 7.87
CA ASN A 88 8.24 -13.49 7.20
C ASN A 88 7.56 -12.55 8.18
N ARG A 89 7.44 -11.27 7.79
CA ARG A 89 6.64 -10.29 8.53
C ARG A 89 5.73 -9.55 7.57
N PHE A 90 4.48 -9.39 8.00
CA PHE A 90 3.48 -8.54 7.37
C PHE A 90 3.26 -7.31 8.24
N GLU A 91 3.51 -6.13 7.72
CA GLU A 91 3.31 -4.88 8.43
C GLU A 91 2.22 -4.05 7.76
N ILE A 92 1.25 -3.62 8.57
CA ILE A 92 0.23 -2.66 8.20
C ILE A 92 0.75 -1.28 8.61
N ARG A 93 1.06 -0.45 7.64
CA ARG A 93 1.56 0.90 7.85
C ARG A 93 0.39 1.88 7.77
N LEU A 94 0.08 2.51 8.90
CA LEU A 94 -1.03 3.45 9.05
C LEU A 94 -0.50 4.83 9.44
N LYS A 95 -1.11 5.87 8.88
CA LYS A 95 -0.77 7.27 9.18
C LYS A 95 -2.03 8.06 9.47
N ASN A 96 -1.85 9.18 10.19
CA ASN A 96 -2.89 10.17 10.44
C ASN A 96 -4.21 9.55 10.96
N GLU A 97 -5.31 9.93 10.35
CA GLU A 97 -6.64 9.52 10.76
C GLU A 97 -6.87 7.99 10.67
N ARG A 98 -6.22 7.31 9.69
CA ARG A 98 -6.30 5.85 9.57
C ARG A 98 -5.70 5.13 10.77
N ALA A 99 -4.57 5.64 11.29
CA ALA A 99 -3.95 5.11 12.50
C ALA A 99 -4.86 5.33 13.72
N TYR A 100 -5.49 6.51 13.82
CA TYR A 100 -6.42 6.82 14.90
C TYR A 100 -7.65 5.91 14.88
N LEU A 101 -8.28 5.69 13.72
CA LEU A 101 -9.43 4.79 13.58
C LEU A 101 -9.09 3.34 13.93
N ALA A 102 -7.92 2.84 13.53
CA ALA A 102 -7.45 1.52 13.89
C ALA A 102 -7.23 1.39 15.40
N LEU A 103 -6.70 2.45 16.05
CA LEU A 103 -6.56 2.48 17.51
C LEU A 103 -7.91 2.45 18.22
N ILE A 104 -8.89 3.22 17.74
CA ILE A 104 -10.27 3.19 18.30
C ILE A 104 -10.86 1.79 18.19
N ASP A 105 -10.72 1.13 17.04
CA ASP A 105 -11.23 -0.24 16.85
C ASP A 105 -10.54 -1.21 17.82
N PHE A 106 -9.21 -1.12 17.96
CA PHE A 106 -8.48 -1.93 18.92
C PHE A 106 -8.94 -1.70 20.36
N VAL A 107 -9.12 -0.45 20.78
CA VAL A 107 -9.58 -0.10 22.15
C VAL A 107 -10.97 -0.67 22.40
N LYS A 108 -11.88 -0.58 21.43
CA LYS A 108 -13.24 -1.12 21.53
C LYS A 108 -13.26 -2.65 21.62
N ASN A 109 -12.51 -3.31 20.74
CA ASN A 109 -12.55 -4.77 20.63
C ASN A 109 -11.56 -5.47 21.58
N ARG A 110 -10.55 -4.76 22.09
CA ARG A 110 -9.43 -5.28 22.90
C ARG A 110 -8.75 -6.50 22.28
N ASN A 111 -8.75 -6.56 20.95
CA ASN A 111 -8.18 -7.66 20.19
C ASN A 111 -7.43 -7.11 18.98
N ILE A 112 -6.11 -6.99 19.13
CA ILE A 112 -5.21 -6.44 18.11
C ILE A 112 -5.17 -7.32 16.85
N GLU A 113 -5.26 -8.63 17.03
CA GLU A 113 -5.27 -9.60 15.93
C GLU A 113 -6.51 -9.39 15.05
N LYS A 114 -7.69 -9.30 15.69
CA LYS A 114 -8.95 -9.02 14.99
C LYS A 114 -8.86 -7.71 14.21
N THR A 115 -8.40 -6.63 14.83
CA THR A 115 -8.24 -5.33 14.16
C THR A 115 -7.30 -5.44 12.97
N ALA A 116 -6.12 -6.05 13.14
CA ALA A 116 -5.13 -6.17 12.08
C ALA A 116 -5.66 -6.97 10.87
N PHE A 117 -6.20 -8.18 11.10
CA PHE A 117 -6.73 -9.01 10.01
C PHE A 117 -7.96 -8.41 9.35
N SER A 118 -8.82 -7.72 10.11
CA SER A 118 -9.98 -7.03 9.53
C SER A 118 -9.57 -5.90 8.59
N ILE A 119 -8.49 -5.18 8.91
CA ILE A 119 -7.91 -4.19 8.01
C ILE A 119 -7.36 -4.88 6.75
N ILE A 120 -6.56 -5.94 6.91
CA ILE A 120 -5.99 -6.67 5.76
C ILE A 120 -7.10 -7.14 4.82
N ASN A 121 -8.12 -7.81 5.34
CA ASN A 121 -9.22 -8.38 4.55
C ASN A 121 -10.00 -7.33 3.76
N HIS A 122 -10.14 -6.12 4.34
CA HIS A 122 -10.79 -5.03 3.63
C HIS A 122 -9.96 -4.53 2.42
N TYR A 123 -8.63 -4.49 2.57
CA TYR A 123 -7.78 -3.89 1.56
C TYR A 123 -7.31 -4.86 0.48
N LEU A 124 -7.10 -6.14 0.79
CA LEU A 124 -6.59 -7.10 -0.20
C LEU A 124 -6.91 -8.56 0.13
N ARG A 125 -6.89 -9.37 -0.91
CA ARG A 125 -6.76 -10.83 -0.84
C ARG A 125 -5.92 -11.34 -2.00
N PHE A 126 -5.20 -12.41 -1.79
CA PHE A 126 -4.55 -13.14 -2.86
C PHE A 126 -5.48 -14.23 -3.39
N ALA A 127 -5.57 -14.34 -4.70
CA ALA A 127 -6.45 -15.27 -5.39
C ALA A 127 -5.64 -16.16 -6.33
N ASP A 128 -6.26 -17.22 -6.81
CA ASP A 128 -5.75 -18.09 -7.85
C ASP A 128 -6.57 -17.86 -9.12
N ASN A 129 -5.87 -17.65 -10.24
CA ASN A 129 -6.55 -17.45 -11.52
C ASN A 129 -7.16 -18.78 -12.01
N ASP A 130 -8.47 -18.83 -12.07
CA ASP A 130 -9.24 -19.99 -12.56
C ASP A 130 -9.62 -19.90 -14.05
N GLY A 131 -9.07 -18.90 -14.77
CA GLY A 131 -9.39 -18.64 -16.17
C GLY A 131 -10.68 -17.85 -16.39
N SER A 132 -11.46 -17.55 -15.37
CA SER A 132 -12.66 -16.73 -15.50
C SER A 132 -12.33 -15.26 -15.75
N LYS A 133 -13.20 -14.58 -16.55
CA LYS A 133 -13.01 -13.16 -16.89
C LYS A 133 -13.13 -12.20 -15.70
N GLN A 134 -13.84 -12.60 -14.64
CA GLN A 134 -14.10 -11.77 -13.47
C GLN A 134 -13.12 -12.07 -12.33
N ARG A 135 -12.05 -11.33 -12.24
CA ARG A 135 -11.02 -11.45 -11.19
C ARG A 135 -11.58 -11.43 -9.76
N SER A 136 -12.65 -10.68 -9.51
CA SER A 136 -13.31 -10.62 -8.20
C SER A 136 -13.91 -11.95 -7.76
N LYS A 137 -14.18 -12.86 -8.71
CA LYS A 137 -14.74 -14.21 -8.46
C LYS A 137 -13.66 -15.30 -8.34
N TRP A 138 -12.41 -14.99 -8.65
CA TRP A 138 -11.34 -15.98 -8.51
C TRP A 138 -11.26 -16.51 -7.08
N PRO A 139 -11.04 -17.80 -6.91
CA PRO A 139 -10.93 -18.41 -5.59
C PRO A 139 -9.78 -17.79 -4.80
N THR A 140 -9.99 -17.61 -3.51
CA THR A 140 -8.92 -17.12 -2.64
C THR A 140 -7.85 -18.20 -2.51
N ASN A 141 -6.58 -17.78 -2.65
CA ASN A 141 -5.43 -18.68 -2.53
C ASN A 141 -5.43 -19.42 -1.18
N GLU A 142 -5.15 -20.70 -1.20
CA GLU A 142 -5.21 -21.57 -0.02
C GLU A 142 -4.23 -21.13 1.08
N ARG A 143 -2.98 -20.79 0.73
CA ARG A 143 -2.00 -20.29 1.69
C ARG A 143 -2.45 -18.98 2.33
N TRP A 144 -3.13 -18.12 1.55
CA TRP A 144 -3.71 -16.89 2.07
C TRP A 144 -4.86 -17.17 3.03
N LEU A 145 -5.72 -18.14 2.73
CA LEU A 145 -6.78 -18.57 3.65
C LEU A 145 -6.19 -19.14 4.96
N TRP A 146 -5.10 -19.85 4.87
CA TRP A 146 -4.37 -20.35 6.04
C TRP A 146 -3.82 -19.20 6.89
N PHE A 147 -3.19 -18.21 6.27
CA PHE A 147 -2.65 -17.03 6.94
C PHE A 147 -3.74 -16.24 7.67
N ILE A 148 -4.89 -16.00 7.03
CA ILE A 148 -6.02 -15.29 7.63
C ILE A 148 -6.69 -16.16 8.73
N GLY A 149 -6.69 -17.47 8.57
CA GLY A 149 -7.32 -18.40 9.49
C GLY A 149 -8.83 -18.16 9.63
N LYS A 150 -9.30 -18.02 10.88
CA LYS A 150 -10.70 -17.71 11.23
C LYS A 150 -11.04 -16.22 11.15
N ASN A 151 -10.04 -15.37 10.96
CA ASN A 151 -10.17 -13.90 10.96
C ASN A 151 -10.68 -13.41 9.60
N ARG A 152 -11.97 -13.58 9.31
CA ARG A 152 -12.58 -13.23 8.01
C ARG A 152 -13.42 -11.95 8.01
N GLN A 153 -13.39 -11.19 9.10
CA GLN A 153 -14.10 -9.92 9.18
C GLN A 153 -13.34 -8.84 8.42
N GLU A 154 -14.07 -7.85 7.92
CA GLU A 154 -13.50 -6.67 7.28
C GLU A 154 -13.68 -5.44 8.17
N LEU A 155 -12.65 -4.61 8.26
CA LEU A 155 -12.70 -3.30 8.91
C LEU A 155 -12.36 -2.22 7.89
N ARG A 156 -13.36 -1.48 7.50
CA ARG A 156 -13.20 -0.30 6.67
C ARG A 156 -12.82 0.89 7.56
N LEU A 157 -11.60 1.38 7.40
CA LEU A 157 -11.16 2.62 8.03
C LEU A 157 -11.71 3.81 7.22
N THR A 158 -12.98 4.17 7.50
CA THR A 158 -13.66 5.25 6.80
C THR A 158 -13.37 6.55 7.52
N THR A 159 -12.85 7.53 6.80
CA THR A 159 -12.76 8.91 7.26
C THR A 159 -13.99 9.67 6.77
N GLU A 160 -14.58 10.49 7.62
CA GLU A 160 -15.60 11.42 7.16
C GLU A 160 -14.96 12.37 6.14
N PRO A 161 -15.63 12.63 5.00
CA PRO A 161 -15.15 13.64 4.07
C PRO A 161 -15.00 14.96 4.82
N GLN A 162 -13.79 15.48 4.90
CA GLN A 162 -13.58 16.79 5.50
C GLN A 162 -14.37 17.84 4.73
N PRO A 163 -15.15 18.70 5.41
CA PRO A 163 -15.96 19.70 4.73
C PRO A 163 -15.07 20.53 3.78
N TYR A 164 -15.59 20.78 2.61
CA TYR A 164 -14.96 21.68 1.64
C TYR A 164 -14.93 23.08 2.26
N THR A 165 -13.75 23.58 2.60
CA THR A 165 -13.58 24.96 3.02
C THR A 165 -12.97 25.76 1.87
N ILE A 166 -13.42 27.01 1.71
CA ILE A 166 -12.87 27.91 0.69
C ILE A 166 -11.37 28.08 0.84
N GLU A 167 -10.85 28.10 2.07
CA GLU A 167 -9.42 28.20 2.37
C GLU A 167 -8.61 27.02 1.83
N ARG A 168 -9.12 25.81 1.97
CA ARG A 168 -8.47 24.61 1.39
C ARG A 168 -8.46 24.66 -0.13
N THR A 169 -9.56 25.07 -0.73
CA THR A 169 -9.66 25.23 -2.17
C THR A 169 -8.70 26.30 -2.67
N LEU A 170 -8.62 27.45 -2.01
CA LEU A 170 -7.69 28.53 -2.35
C LEU A 170 -6.22 28.10 -2.17
N ASN A 171 -5.90 27.39 -1.11
CA ASN A 171 -4.56 26.84 -0.89
C ASN A 171 -4.19 25.83 -1.98
N TRP A 172 -5.08 24.94 -2.35
CA TRP A 172 -4.87 24.00 -3.45
C TRP A 172 -4.65 24.74 -4.78
N LEU A 173 -5.50 25.72 -5.10
CA LEU A 173 -5.35 26.56 -6.29
C LEU A 173 -3.99 27.27 -6.31
N ALA A 174 -3.59 27.88 -5.19
CA ALA A 174 -2.33 28.60 -5.08
C ALA A 174 -1.10 27.71 -5.29
N HIS A 175 -1.11 26.47 -4.77
CA HIS A 175 0.07 25.59 -4.81
C HIS A 175 0.10 24.66 -6.01
N GLN A 176 -1.06 24.22 -6.52
CA GLN A 176 -1.13 23.23 -7.59
C GLN A 176 -1.47 23.84 -8.96
N VAL A 177 -2.32 24.86 -8.99
CA VAL A 177 -2.84 25.44 -10.23
C VAL A 177 -2.11 26.72 -10.62
N ALA A 178 -1.89 27.62 -9.68
CA ALA A 178 -1.29 28.94 -9.97
C ALA A 178 0.10 28.87 -10.65
N PRO A 179 1.02 27.98 -10.28
CA PRO A 179 2.32 27.86 -10.97
C PRO A 179 2.17 27.48 -12.44
N THR A 180 1.28 26.52 -12.75
CA THR A 180 1.01 26.07 -14.10
C THR A 180 0.30 27.14 -14.91
N LEU A 181 -0.68 27.83 -14.30
CA LEU A 181 -1.41 28.94 -14.93
C LEU A 181 -0.46 30.09 -15.25
N LYS A 182 0.43 30.44 -14.33
CA LYS A 182 1.47 31.48 -14.55
C LYS A 182 2.37 31.13 -15.73
N MET A 183 2.76 29.86 -15.88
CA MET A 183 3.57 29.37 -16.98
C MET A 183 2.80 29.50 -18.32
N ALA A 184 1.55 29.07 -18.33
CA ALA A 184 0.67 29.17 -19.51
C ALA A 184 0.43 30.62 -19.94
N MET A 185 0.22 31.55 -18.97
CA MET A 185 0.11 32.98 -19.24
C MET A 185 1.38 33.58 -19.84
N LYS A 186 2.57 33.15 -19.36
CA LYS A 186 3.84 33.58 -19.97
C LYS A 186 4.01 33.09 -21.39
N LEU A 187 3.61 31.85 -21.68
CA LEU A 187 3.61 31.30 -23.05
C LEU A 187 2.66 32.08 -23.98
N ASP A 188 1.43 32.35 -23.52
CA ASP A 188 0.47 33.17 -24.24
C ASP A 188 1.08 34.57 -24.60
N GLN A 189 1.77 35.16 -23.62
CA GLN A 189 2.41 36.46 -23.83
C GLN A 189 3.54 36.39 -24.87
N LEU A 190 4.40 35.36 -24.79
CA LEU A 190 5.52 35.15 -25.74
C LEU A 190 5.04 34.84 -27.15
N GLN A 191 3.93 34.10 -27.31
CA GLN A 191 3.35 33.70 -28.57
C GLN A 191 2.29 34.68 -29.10
N GLN A 192 2.03 35.76 -28.37
CA GLN A 192 0.97 36.72 -28.67
C GLN A 192 -0.41 36.05 -28.84
N THR A 193 -0.69 35.03 -28.05
CA THR A 193 -1.95 34.29 -28.04
C THR A 193 -2.77 34.64 -26.79
N HIS A 194 -4.02 34.20 -26.73
CA HIS A 194 -4.95 34.47 -25.62
C HIS A 194 -5.66 33.20 -25.13
N HIS A 195 -5.02 32.06 -25.17
CA HIS A 195 -5.62 30.76 -24.81
C HIS A 195 -6.10 30.72 -23.36
N VAL A 196 -5.29 31.18 -22.42
CA VAL A 196 -5.64 31.20 -21.00
C VAL A 196 -6.82 32.14 -20.73
N ARG A 197 -6.83 33.30 -21.35
CA ARG A 197 -7.94 34.25 -21.20
C ARG A 197 -9.25 33.68 -21.76
N LYS A 198 -9.20 33.04 -22.93
CA LYS A 198 -10.36 32.35 -23.53
C LYS A 198 -10.86 31.23 -22.62
N MET A 199 -9.98 30.41 -22.07
CA MET A 199 -10.33 29.35 -21.16
C MET A 199 -11.03 29.85 -19.89
N ILE A 200 -10.52 30.92 -19.26
CA ILE A 200 -11.15 31.53 -18.09
C ILE A 200 -12.51 32.13 -18.42
N CYS A 201 -12.65 32.83 -19.55
CA CYS A 201 -13.92 33.38 -19.98
C CYS A 201 -14.99 32.29 -20.21
N LEU A 202 -14.62 31.15 -20.78
CA LEU A 202 -15.51 30.00 -20.97
C LEU A 202 -16.05 29.43 -19.66
N LEU A 203 -15.26 29.45 -18.59
CA LEU A 203 -15.70 29.01 -17.26
C LEU A 203 -16.77 29.92 -16.64
N TYR A 204 -16.81 31.21 -17.03
CA TYR A 204 -17.81 32.16 -16.54
C TYR A 204 -19.06 32.20 -17.41
N THR A 205 -19.01 31.67 -18.62
CA THR A 205 -20.12 31.77 -19.61
C THR A 205 -20.81 30.43 -19.89
N SER A 206 -20.33 29.35 -19.27
CA SER A 206 -21.05 28.06 -19.28
C SER A 206 -22.23 28.10 -18.31
N PRO A 207 -23.46 27.73 -18.75
CA PRO A 207 -24.64 27.69 -17.90
C PRO A 207 -24.52 26.64 -16.80
#